data_c76f15aec676fb01ce189eaea0d9f974
#
_entry.id   c76f15aec676fb01ce189eaea0d9f974
#
_cell.length_a   1.000
_cell.length_b   1.000
_cell.length_c   1.000
_cell.angle_alpha   90.00
_cell.angle_beta   90.00
_cell.angle_gamma   90.00
#
_symmetry.space_group_name_H-M   'P 1'
#
loop_
_entity.id
_entity.type
_entity.pdbx_description
1 polymer ?
#
loop_
_entity_poly.entity_id
_entity_poly.type
_entity_poly.pdbx_seq_one_letter_code
_entity_poly.pdbx_strand_id
1 'polypeptide(L)'
;MKFTKITLTMASLALASAAFAKTPIVNTSISEAEVLAAQKGWGDALIAISDTYEKSGQPAAKALAEKVIDGAYGYNLGPVLFKPTLTEVPQTFRITRAGALSYFVGGDSTYPKDTGFALKGWKKVNVENAAIFLAGDVATSMGNVSFTDKNGKVTTVDKTWKFKKDDLGNLRIVVHHSSLPYSSK
;
A
#
# COMPACT_ATOMS: atom_id res chain seq x y z
N MET A 1 -2.15 52.96 77.91
CA MET A 1 -2.36 52.95 76.42
C MET A 1 -2.00 51.59 75.88
N LYS A 2 -3.02 50.77 75.43
CA LYS A 2 -2.80 49.45 74.83
C LYS A 2 -2.86 49.56 73.31
N PHE A 3 -1.76 49.26 72.63
CA PHE A 3 -1.68 49.21 71.19
C PHE A 3 -2.15 47.84 70.72
N THR A 4 -3.28 47.82 69.96
CA THR A 4 -3.79 46.62 69.30
C THR A 4 -3.09 46.49 67.95
N LYS A 5 -2.36 45.37 67.75
CA LYS A 5 -1.74 44.99 66.48
C LYS A 5 -2.84 44.43 65.56
N ILE A 6 -3.08 45.04 64.41
CA ILE A 6 -3.94 44.50 63.34
C ILE A 6 -3.03 43.69 62.41
N THR A 7 -3.27 42.38 62.37
CA THR A 7 -2.59 41.47 61.47
C THR A 7 -3.41 41.40 60.17
N LEU A 8 -2.82 41.89 59.09
CA LEU A 8 -3.41 41.87 57.76
C LEU A 8 -3.08 40.52 57.09
N THR A 9 -4.05 39.60 56.96
CA THR A 9 -3.89 38.33 56.27
C THR A 9 -4.10 38.51 54.80
N MET A 10 -3.04 38.42 53.99
CA MET A 10 -3.13 38.37 52.55
C MET A 10 -3.64 36.97 52.10
N ALA A 11 -4.84 36.92 51.55
CA ALA A 11 -5.35 35.73 50.88
C ALA A 11 -4.76 35.66 49.47
N SER A 12 -3.88 34.69 49.24
CA SER A 12 -3.32 34.40 47.91
C SER A 12 -4.39 33.68 47.08
N LEU A 13 -4.92 34.37 46.05
CA LEU A 13 -5.83 33.81 45.06
C LEU A 13 -4.98 32.98 44.08
N ALA A 14 -4.94 31.62 44.25
CA ALA A 14 -4.34 30.71 43.29
C ALA A 14 -5.26 30.62 42.05
N LEU A 15 -4.86 31.24 40.93
CA LEU A 15 -5.48 30.98 39.65
C LEU A 15 -5.12 29.56 39.19
N ALA A 16 -6.05 28.62 39.32
CA ALA A 16 -5.96 27.33 38.69
C ALA A 16 -6.17 27.53 37.17
N SER A 17 -5.07 27.49 36.41
CA SER A 17 -5.12 27.39 34.96
C SER A 17 -5.69 26.04 34.58
N ALA A 18 -6.97 25.99 34.17
CA ALA A 18 -7.57 24.79 33.57
C ALA A 18 -6.85 24.54 32.25
N ALA A 19 -5.96 23.54 32.26
CA ALA A 19 -5.39 23.00 31.02
C ALA A 19 -6.52 22.33 30.26
N PHE A 20 -7.03 22.97 29.22
CA PHE A 20 -7.98 22.35 28.29
C PHE A 20 -7.27 21.16 27.64
N ALA A 21 -7.74 19.95 27.95
CA ALA A 21 -7.29 18.76 27.27
C ALA A 21 -7.58 18.93 25.76
N LYS A 22 -6.53 18.74 24.93
CA LYS A 22 -6.67 18.85 23.47
C LYS A 22 -7.74 17.86 23.01
N THR A 23 -8.77 18.35 22.32
CA THR A 23 -9.82 17.50 21.78
C THR A 23 -9.21 16.45 20.86
N PRO A 24 -9.43 15.14 21.07
CA PRO A 24 -8.95 14.10 20.17
C PRO A 24 -9.64 14.26 18.81
N ILE A 25 -8.83 14.32 17.76
CA ILE A 25 -9.30 14.39 16.37
C ILE A 25 -8.90 13.10 15.68
N VAL A 26 -9.87 12.36 15.16
CA VAL A 26 -9.65 11.18 14.31
C VAL A 26 -9.86 11.60 12.86
N ASN A 27 -8.82 11.46 12.03
CA ASN A 27 -8.88 11.73 10.60
C ASN A 27 -8.54 10.43 9.84
N THR A 28 -9.53 9.87 9.14
CA THR A 28 -9.38 8.66 8.31
C THR A 28 -9.10 8.99 6.85
N SER A 29 -9.03 10.26 6.46
CA SER A 29 -8.78 10.66 5.08
C SER A 29 -7.40 10.22 4.61
N ILE A 30 -7.34 9.80 3.35
CA ILE A 30 -6.09 9.48 2.66
C ILE A 30 -5.52 10.76 2.06
N SER A 31 -4.22 10.97 2.23
CA SER A 31 -3.46 12.04 1.58
C SER A 31 -2.77 11.56 0.29
N GLU A 32 -2.42 12.49 -0.59
CA GLU A 32 -1.59 12.20 -1.77
C GLU A 32 -0.25 11.55 -1.37
N ALA A 33 0.41 12.06 -0.33
CA ALA A 33 1.68 11.52 0.15
C ALA A 33 1.58 10.04 0.56
N GLU A 34 0.46 9.63 1.19
CA GLU A 34 0.23 8.23 1.54
C GLU A 34 0.05 7.35 0.29
N VAL A 35 -0.65 7.84 -0.75
CA VAL A 35 -0.81 7.12 -2.02
C VAL A 35 0.55 6.93 -2.70
N LEU A 36 1.33 8.01 -2.83
CA LEU A 36 2.67 7.95 -3.45
C LEU A 36 3.61 7.02 -2.68
N ALA A 37 3.57 7.06 -1.35
CA ALA A 37 4.36 6.15 -0.50
C ALA A 37 3.93 4.68 -0.69
N ALA A 38 2.64 4.40 -0.76
CA ALA A 38 2.11 3.04 -1.00
C ALA A 38 2.52 2.51 -2.39
N GLN A 39 2.45 3.34 -3.43
CA GLN A 39 2.88 3.00 -4.78
C GLN A 39 4.39 2.71 -4.83
N LYS A 40 5.20 3.57 -4.21
CA LYS A 40 6.65 3.36 -4.11
C LYS A 40 6.97 2.08 -3.35
N GLY A 41 6.34 1.88 -2.18
CA GLY A 41 6.53 0.68 -1.37
C GLY A 41 6.18 -0.61 -2.11
N TRP A 42 5.12 -0.57 -2.93
CA TRP A 42 4.76 -1.69 -3.78
C TRP A 42 5.86 -2.00 -4.83
N GLY A 43 6.41 -0.98 -5.47
CA GLY A 43 7.51 -1.12 -6.43
C GLY A 43 8.78 -1.66 -5.79
N ASP A 44 9.18 -1.11 -4.64
CA ASP A 44 10.34 -1.57 -3.87
C ASP A 44 10.18 -3.03 -3.43
N ALA A 45 8.98 -3.42 -2.98
CA ALA A 45 8.68 -4.80 -2.59
C ALA A 45 8.78 -5.77 -3.77
N LEU A 46 8.31 -5.38 -4.96
CA LEU A 46 8.45 -6.19 -6.17
C LEU A 46 9.92 -6.47 -6.50
N ILE A 47 10.77 -5.44 -6.41
CA ILE A 47 12.22 -5.58 -6.63
C ILE A 47 12.83 -6.47 -5.55
N ALA A 48 12.45 -6.29 -4.28
CA ALA A 48 12.97 -7.11 -3.18
C ALA A 48 12.61 -8.60 -3.35
N ILE A 49 11.40 -8.93 -3.81
CA ILE A 49 11.00 -10.30 -4.10
C ILE A 49 11.85 -10.87 -5.26
N SER A 50 12.06 -10.07 -6.32
CA SER A 50 12.89 -10.44 -7.47
C SER A 50 14.34 -10.75 -7.05
N ASP A 51 14.94 -9.87 -6.26
CA ASP A 51 16.30 -10.05 -5.74
C ASP A 51 16.42 -11.24 -4.77
N THR A 52 15.38 -11.44 -3.94
CA THR A 52 15.33 -12.60 -3.03
C THR A 52 15.27 -13.91 -3.82
N TYR A 53 14.51 -13.94 -4.91
CA TYR A 53 14.47 -15.09 -5.81
C TYR A 53 15.82 -15.40 -6.41
N GLU A 54 16.51 -14.40 -6.94
CA GLU A 54 17.85 -14.57 -7.56
C GLU A 54 18.90 -15.07 -6.55
N LYS A 55 18.82 -14.61 -5.29
CA LYS A 55 19.81 -14.96 -4.24
C LYS A 55 19.50 -16.26 -3.49
N SER A 56 18.23 -16.55 -3.26
CA SER A 56 17.79 -17.56 -2.28
C SER A 56 16.68 -18.49 -2.81
N GLY A 57 16.30 -18.36 -4.07
CA GLY A 57 15.32 -19.20 -4.73
C GLY A 57 13.86 -18.94 -4.36
N GLN A 58 12.97 -19.74 -4.97
CA GLN A 58 11.53 -19.54 -4.87
C GLN A 58 10.95 -19.63 -3.44
N PRO A 59 11.38 -20.55 -2.55
CA PRO A 59 10.80 -20.62 -1.20
C PRO A 59 10.98 -19.33 -0.40
N ALA A 60 12.17 -18.72 -0.50
CA ALA A 60 12.46 -17.45 0.17
C ALA A 60 11.67 -16.28 -0.45
N ALA A 61 11.60 -16.23 -1.78
CA ALA A 61 10.80 -15.23 -2.49
C ALA A 61 9.30 -15.36 -2.16
N LYS A 62 8.78 -16.58 -2.05
CA LYS A 62 7.40 -16.85 -1.66
C LYS A 62 7.10 -16.33 -0.24
N ALA A 63 7.97 -16.65 0.73
CA ALA A 63 7.81 -16.19 2.11
C ALA A 63 7.83 -14.65 2.21
N LEU A 64 8.64 -13.96 1.39
CA LEU A 64 8.62 -12.51 1.32
C LEU A 64 7.34 -11.99 0.65
N ALA A 65 6.91 -12.60 -0.47
CA ALA A 65 5.69 -12.21 -1.18
C ALA A 65 4.43 -12.37 -0.30
N GLU A 66 4.36 -13.40 0.53
CA GLU A 66 3.28 -13.58 1.51
C GLU A 66 3.18 -12.38 2.46
N LYS A 67 4.29 -11.94 3.04
CA LYS A 67 4.34 -10.76 3.93
C LYS A 67 3.94 -9.47 3.20
N VAL A 68 4.41 -9.30 1.96
CA VAL A 68 4.07 -8.13 1.13
C VAL A 68 2.58 -8.11 0.82
N ILE A 69 1.99 -9.24 0.43
CA ILE A 69 0.56 -9.33 0.13
C ILE A 69 -0.26 -9.02 1.39
N ASP A 70 0.09 -9.61 2.52
CA ASP A 70 -0.61 -9.40 3.80
C ASP A 70 -0.50 -7.94 4.29
N GLY A 71 0.62 -7.28 3.99
CA GLY A 71 0.84 -5.87 4.36
C GLY A 71 0.19 -4.86 3.42
N ALA A 72 0.21 -5.12 2.11
CA ALA A 72 -0.18 -4.13 1.10
C ALA A 72 -1.62 -4.31 0.57
N TYR A 73 -2.13 -5.54 0.54
CA TYR A 73 -3.43 -5.83 -0.06
C TYR A 73 -4.53 -6.01 0.97
N GLY A 74 -5.75 -5.64 0.61
CA GLY A 74 -6.92 -5.68 1.47
C GLY A 74 -7.67 -7.02 1.48
N TYR A 75 -6.99 -8.17 1.33
CA TYR A 75 -7.65 -9.48 1.38
C TYR A 75 -8.29 -9.80 2.74
N ASN A 76 -7.87 -9.11 3.80
CA ASN A 76 -8.53 -9.14 5.11
C ASN A 76 -9.86 -8.36 5.15
N LEU A 77 -10.07 -7.45 4.20
CA LEU A 77 -11.31 -6.65 4.08
C LEU A 77 -12.32 -7.31 3.12
N GLY A 78 -11.89 -8.30 2.34
CA GLY A 78 -12.72 -8.99 1.34
C GLY A 78 -11.95 -9.30 0.06
N PRO A 79 -12.63 -9.65 -1.04
CA PRO A 79 -11.98 -9.89 -2.32
C PRO A 79 -11.31 -8.62 -2.83
N VAL A 80 -10.06 -8.73 -3.27
CA VAL A 80 -9.37 -7.66 -3.99
C VAL A 80 -9.70 -7.78 -5.48
N LEU A 81 -10.10 -6.67 -6.11
CA LEU A 81 -10.40 -6.65 -7.54
C LEU A 81 -9.09 -6.59 -8.33
N PHE A 82 -8.42 -7.73 -8.40
CA PHE A 82 -7.11 -7.84 -9.02
C PHE A 82 -7.21 -8.50 -10.40
N LYS A 83 -6.96 -7.70 -11.44
CA LYS A 83 -6.71 -8.14 -12.81
C LYS A 83 -5.24 -7.88 -13.16
N PRO A 84 -4.37 -8.90 -13.07
CA PRO A 84 -2.97 -8.76 -13.45
C PRO A 84 -2.76 -8.58 -14.96
N THR A 85 -1.57 -8.11 -15.36
CA THR A 85 -1.24 -7.90 -16.79
C THR A 85 -1.12 -9.22 -17.56
N LEU A 86 -0.40 -10.19 -17.00
CA LEU A 86 0.06 -11.39 -17.71
C LEU A 86 -0.77 -12.64 -17.39
N THR A 87 -2.02 -12.48 -16.99
CA THR A 87 -2.93 -13.61 -16.81
C THR A 87 -3.66 -13.97 -18.10
N GLU A 88 -3.86 -15.26 -18.31
CA GLU A 88 -4.50 -15.82 -19.48
C GLU A 88 -5.87 -16.42 -19.16
N VAL A 89 -6.72 -16.48 -20.20
CA VAL A 89 -8.00 -17.18 -20.09
C VAL A 89 -7.81 -18.65 -19.74
N PRO A 90 -8.75 -19.27 -18.99
CA PRO A 90 -9.99 -18.70 -18.46
C PRO A 90 -9.83 -17.96 -17.14
N GLN A 91 -8.67 -17.98 -16.49
CA GLN A 91 -8.44 -17.46 -15.14
C GLN A 91 -7.70 -16.11 -15.17
N THR A 92 -8.36 -15.05 -15.58
CA THR A 92 -7.74 -13.73 -15.74
C THR A 92 -7.73 -12.89 -14.47
N PHE A 93 -8.49 -13.26 -13.44
CA PHE A 93 -8.61 -12.50 -12.18
C PHE A 93 -7.96 -13.25 -11.01
N ARG A 94 -7.45 -12.51 -10.03
CA ARG A 94 -6.83 -13.02 -8.80
C ARG A 94 -7.49 -12.39 -7.58
N ILE A 95 -8.77 -12.70 -7.38
CA ILE A 95 -9.61 -12.10 -6.34
C ILE A 95 -9.33 -12.63 -4.93
N THR A 96 -8.51 -13.68 -4.81
CA THR A 96 -8.13 -14.29 -3.53
C THR A 96 -6.64 -14.06 -3.23
N ARG A 97 -6.28 -14.09 -1.94
CA ARG A 97 -4.88 -14.02 -1.49
C ARG A 97 -3.99 -15.09 -2.14
N ALA A 98 -4.49 -16.33 -2.20
CA ALA A 98 -3.76 -17.44 -2.83
C ALA A 98 -3.53 -17.18 -4.32
N GLY A 99 -4.55 -16.69 -5.04
CA GLY A 99 -4.42 -16.34 -6.46
C GLY A 99 -3.43 -15.19 -6.69
N ALA A 100 -3.40 -14.18 -5.82
CA ALA A 100 -2.39 -13.12 -5.92
C ALA A 100 -0.98 -13.66 -5.67
N LEU A 101 -0.80 -14.51 -4.66
CA LEU A 101 0.49 -15.14 -4.38
C LEU A 101 0.97 -15.96 -5.57
N SER A 102 0.08 -16.77 -6.17
CA SER A 102 0.38 -17.53 -7.39
C SER A 102 0.85 -16.62 -8.51
N TYR A 103 0.15 -15.53 -8.78
CA TYR A 103 0.56 -14.59 -9.83
C TYR A 103 1.97 -14.04 -9.59
N PHE A 104 2.29 -13.66 -8.35
CA PHE A 104 3.60 -13.06 -8.05
C PHE A 104 4.74 -14.06 -8.04
N VAL A 105 4.55 -15.28 -7.56
CA VAL A 105 5.67 -16.23 -7.35
C VAL A 105 5.46 -17.62 -7.97
N GLY A 106 4.34 -17.86 -8.64
CA GLY A 106 4.03 -19.15 -9.28
C GLY A 106 3.85 -20.31 -8.28
N GLY A 107 3.78 -21.51 -8.83
CA GLY A 107 3.85 -22.75 -8.05
C GLY A 107 2.54 -23.21 -7.41
N ASP A 108 1.39 -22.61 -7.75
CA ASP A 108 0.06 -23.07 -7.33
C ASP A 108 -0.61 -23.83 -8.49
N SER A 109 -0.92 -25.11 -8.28
CA SER A 109 -1.57 -25.97 -9.27
C SER A 109 -2.96 -25.48 -9.68
N THR A 110 -3.62 -24.65 -8.87
CA THR A 110 -4.90 -24.02 -9.19
C THR A 110 -4.74 -22.98 -10.32
N TYR A 111 -3.54 -22.40 -10.46
CA TYR A 111 -3.20 -21.40 -11.48
C TYR A 111 -1.97 -21.83 -12.29
N PRO A 112 -2.07 -22.90 -13.09
CA PRO A 112 -0.90 -23.57 -13.70
C PRO A 112 -0.15 -22.68 -14.71
N LYS A 113 -0.77 -21.60 -15.19
CA LYS A 113 -0.16 -20.66 -16.13
C LYS A 113 0.62 -19.52 -15.42
N ASP A 114 0.53 -19.40 -14.10
CA ASP A 114 1.27 -18.38 -13.37
C ASP A 114 2.74 -18.75 -13.25
N THR A 115 3.61 -17.98 -13.87
CA THR A 115 5.05 -18.19 -13.89
C THR A 115 5.81 -17.34 -12.87
N GLY A 116 5.10 -16.54 -12.07
CA GLY A 116 5.70 -15.66 -11.07
C GLY A 116 6.15 -14.32 -11.67
N PHE A 117 5.25 -13.36 -11.72
CA PHE A 117 5.56 -12.00 -12.23
C PHE A 117 6.72 -11.35 -11.47
N ALA A 118 6.79 -11.53 -10.15
CA ALA A 118 7.85 -10.96 -9.33
C ALA A 118 9.21 -11.65 -9.50
N LEU A 119 9.26 -12.81 -10.17
CA LEU A 119 10.49 -13.59 -10.36
C LEU A 119 11.22 -13.25 -11.68
N LYS A 120 10.76 -12.23 -12.40
CA LYS A 120 11.27 -11.89 -13.74
C LYS A 120 12.54 -11.03 -13.76
N GLY A 121 13.24 -10.89 -12.63
CA GLY A 121 14.50 -10.14 -12.55
C GLY A 121 14.30 -8.62 -12.60
N TRP A 122 13.25 -8.09 -12.00
CA TRP A 122 12.97 -6.66 -11.94
C TRP A 122 14.02 -5.92 -11.11
N LYS A 123 14.55 -4.82 -11.65
CA LYS A 123 15.61 -3.98 -11.03
C LYS A 123 15.14 -2.55 -10.78
N LYS A 124 14.11 -2.08 -11.51
CA LYS A 124 13.55 -0.74 -11.32
C LYS A 124 12.06 -0.76 -11.60
N VAL A 125 11.33 -0.04 -10.77
CA VAL A 125 9.90 0.25 -10.98
C VAL A 125 9.73 1.77 -10.93
N ASN A 126 9.07 2.34 -11.93
CA ASN A 126 8.71 3.75 -11.99
C ASN A 126 7.19 3.87 -12.12
N VAL A 127 6.59 4.74 -11.31
CA VAL A 127 5.14 5.01 -11.31
C VAL A 127 4.92 6.45 -11.75
N GLU A 128 4.10 6.64 -12.78
CA GLU A 128 3.69 7.95 -13.28
C GLU A 128 2.16 8.03 -13.24
N ASN A 129 1.64 8.82 -12.30
CA ASN A 129 0.20 8.99 -12.17
C ASN A 129 -0.30 10.00 -13.22
N ALA A 130 -1.30 9.60 -14.00
CA ALA A 130 -2.08 10.52 -14.82
C ALA A 130 -3.04 11.35 -13.94
N ALA A 131 -3.62 10.71 -12.90
CA ALA A 131 -4.45 11.36 -11.90
C ALA A 131 -4.57 10.52 -10.63
N ILE A 132 -4.81 11.22 -9.50
CA ILE A 132 -5.18 10.63 -8.21
C ILE A 132 -6.47 11.29 -7.75
N PHE A 133 -7.48 10.49 -7.42
CA PHE A 133 -8.75 10.93 -6.85
C PHE A 133 -8.83 10.52 -5.38
N LEU A 134 -8.95 11.49 -4.48
CA LEU A 134 -9.03 11.29 -3.03
C LEU A 134 -10.47 11.50 -2.54
N ALA A 135 -11.02 10.56 -1.79
CA ALA A 135 -12.38 10.62 -1.25
C ALA A 135 -12.44 10.00 0.16
N GLY A 136 -12.09 10.78 1.16
CA GLY A 136 -12.07 10.34 2.56
C GLY A 136 -11.08 9.17 2.76
N ASP A 137 -11.57 8.03 3.23
CA ASP A 137 -10.80 6.81 3.49
C ASP A 137 -10.49 5.96 2.24
N VAL A 138 -10.79 6.51 1.05
CA VAL A 138 -10.57 5.86 -0.24
C VAL A 138 -9.77 6.77 -1.17
N ALA A 139 -8.80 6.20 -1.89
CA ALA A 139 -8.10 6.87 -2.98
C ALA A 139 -8.08 5.98 -4.22
N THR A 140 -8.19 6.57 -5.40
CA THR A 140 -8.05 5.87 -6.67
C THR A 140 -7.01 6.60 -7.52
N SER A 141 -6.10 5.87 -8.13
CA SER A 141 -5.11 6.42 -9.06
C SER A 141 -5.13 5.67 -10.39
N MET A 142 -4.81 6.40 -11.46
CA MET A 142 -4.62 5.84 -12.79
C MET A 142 -3.35 6.45 -13.40
N GLY A 143 -2.60 5.63 -14.13
CA GLY A 143 -1.36 6.08 -14.78
C GLY A 143 -0.58 4.91 -15.36
N ASN A 144 0.71 5.11 -15.56
CA ASN A 144 1.61 4.11 -16.10
C ASN A 144 2.57 3.59 -15.04
N VAL A 145 2.92 2.31 -15.15
CA VAL A 145 4.01 1.72 -14.38
C VAL A 145 4.98 1.06 -15.33
N SER A 146 6.24 1.48 -15.26
CA SER A 146 7.33 0.92 -16.04
C SER A 146 8.21 0.02 -15.17
N PHE A 147 8.48 -1.17 -15.67
CA PHE A 147 9.34 -2.17 -15.03
C PHE A 147 10.59 -2.35 -15.88
N THR A 148 11.76 -2.19 -15.29
CA THR A 148 13.04 -2.50 -15.95
C THR A 148 13.59 -3.80 -15.39
N ASP A 149 13.85 -4.78 -16.26
CA ASP A 149 14.46 -6.06 -15.87
C ASP A 149 15.98 -5.96 -15.78
N LYS A 150 16.62 -7.05 -15.36
CA LYS A 150 18.08 -7.16 -15.22
C LYS A 150 18.87 -6.98 -16.52
N ASN A 151 18.23 -7.10 -17.68
CA ASN A 151 18.84 -6.90 -18.99
C ASN A 151 18.61 -5.47 -19.53
N GLY A 152 17.97 -4.59 -18.73
CA GLY A 152 17.64 -3.23 -19.12
C GLY A 152 16.38 -3.12 -19.98
N LYS A 153 15.66 -4.23 -20.24
CA LYS A 153 14.40 -4.19 -21.00
C LYS A 153 13.30 -3.54 -20.14
N VAL A 154 12.63 -2.55 -20.73
CA VAL A 154 11.50 -1.85 -20.08
C VAL A 154 10.18 -2.40 -20.59
N THR A 155 9.27 -2.67 -19.66
CA THR A 155 7.86 -2.99 -19.95
C THR A 155 6.98 -1.98 -19.24
N THR A 156 6.17 -1.24 -19.98
CA THR A 156 5.22 -0.27 -19.44
C THR A 156 3.81 -0.81 -19.54
N VAL A 157 3.03 -0.61 -18.48
CA VAL A 157 1.63 -1.03 -18.40
C VAL A 157 0.75 0.13 -17.96
N ASP A 158 -0.51 0.12 -18.39
CA ASP A 158 -1.55 0.93 -17.78
C ASP A 158 -1.92 0.34 -16.43
N LYS A 159 -2.08 1.19 -15.44
CA LYS A 159 -2.31 0.78 -14.07
C LYS A 159 -3.42 1.59 -13.41
N THR A 160 -4.34 0.89 -12.78
CA THR A 160 -5.33 1.48 -11.88
C THR A 160 -5.21 0.84 -10.51
N TRP A 161 -5.05 1.67 -9.47
CA TRP A 161 -5.14 1.25 -8.08
C TRP A 161 -6.29 1.93 -7.38
N LYS A 162 -6.94 1.20 -6.47
CA LYS A 162 -7.78 1.78 -5.43
C LYS A 162 -7.25 1.34 -4.08
N PHE A 163 -7.08 2.31 -3.22
CA PHE A 163 -6.66 2.14 -1.84
C PHE A 163 -7.81 2.42 -0.90
N LYS A 164 -7.83 1.71 0.23
CA LYS A 164 -8.74 1.96 1.35
C LYS A 164 -7.93 1.91 2.65
N LYS A 165 -8.20 2.80 3.59
CA LYS A 165 -7.70 2.66 4.96
C LYS A 165 -8.47 1.55 5.67
N ASP A 166 -7.73 0.65 6.34
CA ASP A 166 -8.31 -0.31 7.28
C ASP A 166 -8.56 0.36 8.65
N ASP A 167 -9.18 -0.37 9.59
CA ASP A 167 -9.52 0.13 10.92
C ASP A 167 -8.29 0.51 11.76
N LEU A 168 -7.09 0.06 11.36
CA LEU A 168 -5.81 0.42 11.96
C LEU A 168 -5.14 1.62 11.27
N GLY A 169 -5.78 2.19 10.25
CA GLY A 169 -5.26 3.32 9.47
C GLY A 169 -4.25 2.94 8.39
N ASN A 170 -4.03 1.65 8.10
CA ASN A 170 -3.12 1.23 7.04
C ASN A 170 -3.79 1.30 5.67
N LEU A 171 -3.05 1.78 4.67
CA LEU A 171 -3.51 1.73 3.29
C LEU A 171 -3.46 0.30 2.75
N ARG A 172 -4.60 -0.17 2.23
CA ARG A 172 -4.76 -1.48 1.60
C ARG A 172 -5.17 -1.33 0.15
N ILE A 173 -4.51 -2.04 -0.74
CA ILE A 173 -4.91 -2.13 -2.16
C ILE A 173 -6.16 -3.00 -2.24
N VAL A 174 -7.27 -2.43 -2.72
CA VAL A 174 -8.55 -3.14 -2.92
C VAL A 174 -8.92 -3.27 -4.40
N VAL A 175 -8.31 -2.46 -5.28
CA VAL A 175 -8.33 -2.66 -6.74
C VAL A 175 -6.89 -2.58 -7.25
N HIS A 176 -6.52 -3.53 -8.10
CA HIS A 176 -5.25 -3.57 -8.80
C HIS A 176 -5.50 -4.06 -10.23
N HIS A 177 -5.72 -3.14 -11.14
CA HIS A 177 -5.87 -3.46 -12.55
C HIS A 177 -4.61 -3.07 -13.31
N SER A 178 -4.19 -3.95 -14.20
CA SER A 178 -3.03 -3.73 -15.06
C SER A 178 -3.26 -4.34 -16.43
N SER A 179 -2.93 -3.60 -17.49
CA SER A 179 -3.01 -4.06 -18.88
C SER A 179 -1.83 -3.52 -19.68
N LEU A 180 -1.49 -4.18 -20.78
CA LEU A 180 -0.64 -3.56 -21.79
C LEU A 180 -1.45 -2.48 -22.51
N PRO A 181 -0.83 -1.34 -22.88
CA PRO A 181 -1.45 -0.36 -23.74
C PRO A 181 -1.87 -1.02 -25.06
N TYR A 182 -3.02 -0.62 -25.57
CA TYR A 182 -3.43 -1.08 -26.89
C TYR A 182 -2.47 -0.53 -27.96
N SER A 183 -2.03 -1.42 -28.85
CA SER A 183 -1.28 -1.03 -30.05
C SER A 183 -2.04 -1.56 -31.28
N SER A 184 -2.42 -0.65 -32.17
CA SER A 184 -2.87 -1.07 -33.51
C SER A 184 -1.72 -1.74 -34.25
N LYS A 185 -1.97 -2.91 -34.82
CA LYS A 185 -1.03 -3.57 -35.74
C LYS A 185 -1.00 -2.83 -37.07
#